data_beed76f4d6a39e9defdea1167721aa4a
#
_entry.id   beed76f4d6a39e9defdea1167721aa4a
#
_cell.length_a   1.000
_cell.length_b   1.000
_cell.length_c   1.000
_cell.angle_alpha   90.00
_cell.angle_beta   90.00
_cell.angle_gamma   90.00
#
_symmetry.space_group_name_H-M   'P 1'
#
loop_
_entity.id
_entity.type
_entity.pdbx_description
1 polymer ?
#
loop_
_entity_poly.entity_id
_entity_poly.type
_entity_poly.pdbx_seq_one_letter_code
_entity_poly.pdbx_strand_id
1 'polypeptide(L)'
;EFALGLPMVGWPLVFFLATYFFGGFFTFRTAIASTMRGKFEVDFLMLVAAIGAALIGRWAEGAVLLFLFSLGHALEEYALSRASKSIESLAELAPRSALVRRGGGEPVEVPVEEIVVGDIVVIRPNSRIPSDGFVISGVSAVDQSAVTGESIPVEKEPVADPERAMRTVDTLPAANRVFAGTVNGSGVLEV
;
A
#
# COMPACT_ATOMS: atom_id res chain seq x y z
N GLU A 1 -16.67 -4.72 47.01
CA GLU A 1 -16.98 -3.30 47.28
C GLU A 1 -15.73 -2.42 47.10
N PHE A 2 -15.26 -2.27 45.87
CA PHE A 2 -14.36 -1.18 45.51
C PHE A 2 -15.14 -0.22 44.62
N ALA A 3 -16.16 0.40 45.19
CA ALA A 3 -16.70 1.65 44.66
C ALA A 3 -15.65 2.73 45.03
N LEU A 4 -14.95 3.27 44.06
CA LEU A 4 -14.25 4.54 44.15
C LEU A 4 -15.32 5.60 44.50
N GLY A 5 -15.64 5.74 45.79
CA GLY A 5 -16.55 6.76 46.32
C GLY A 5 -15.89 8.15 46.25
N LEU A 6 -15.45 8.54 45.10
CA LEU A 6 -15.03 9.93 44.84
C LEU A 6 -16.30 10.76 44.70
N PRO A 7 -16.41 11.88 45.43
CA PRO A 7 -17.56 12.78 45.32
C PRO A 7 -17.66 13.22 43.84
N MET A 8 -18.79 12.94 43.21
CA MET A 8 -19.09 13.28 41.80
C MET A 8 -19.22 14.80 41.57
N VAL A 9 -18.68 15.61 42.46
CA VAL A 9 -18.73 17.08 42.41
C VAL A 9 -17.30 17.59 42.36
N GLY A 10 -16.96 18.30 41.28
CA GLY A 10 -15.64 18.92 41.10
C GLY A 10 -14.84 18.35 39.91
N TRP A 11 -13.51 18.40 39.99
CA TRP A 11 -12.57 17.97 38.96
C TRP A 11 -12.77 16.55 38.41
N PRO A 12 -13.16 15.53 39.22
CA PRO A 12 -13.39 14.18 38.65
C PRO A 12 -14.50 14.13 37.60
N LEU A 13 -15.61 14.85 37.82
CA LEU A 13 -16.72 14.92 36.88
C LEU A 13 -16.27 15.55 35.56
N VAL A 14 -15.44 16.55 35.56
CA VAL A 14 -14.92 17.20 34.36
C VAL A 14 -14.08 16.22 33.53
N PHE A 15 -13.24 15.41 34.19
CA PHE A 15 -12.45 14.40 33.49
C PHE A 15 -13.32 13.28 32.90
N PHE A 16 -14.35 12.81 33.59
CA PHE A 16 -15.28 11.85 33.07
C PHE A 16 -16.06 12.40 31.86
N LEU A 17 -16.61 13.61 31.95
CA LEU A 17 -17.27 14.27 30.85
C LEU A 17 -16.36 14.48 29.64
N ALA A 18 -15.10 14.88 29.87
CA ALA A 18 -14.11 14.98 28.80
C ALA A 18 -13.86 13.62 28.12
N THR A 19 -13.70 12.55 28.92
CA THR A 19 -13.49 11.19 28.37
C THR A 19 -14.72 10.71 27.58
N TYR A 20 -15.93 10.94 28.08
CA TYR A 20 -17.17 10.64 27.36
C TYR A 20 -17.31 11.45 26.08
N PHE A 21 -16.92 12.73 26.10
CA PHE A 21 -16.97 13.58 24.92
C PHE A 21 -15.94 13.17 23.88
N PHE A 22 -14.67 13.10 24.23
CA PHE A 22 -13.61 12.78 23.27
C PHE A 22 -13.61 11.32 22.85
N GLY A 23 -13.76 10.38 23.78
CA GLY A 23 -13.82 8.95 23.48
C GLY A 23 -15.15 8.55 22.82
N GLY A 24 -16.26 9.15 23.23
CA GLY A 24 -17.60 8.88 22.68
C GLY A 24 -17.84 9.56 21.33
N PHE A 25 -17.25 10.70 21.04
CA PHE A 25 -17.52 11.46 19.81
C PHE A 25 -17.12 10.67 18.55
N PHE A 26 -15.91 10.11 18.54
CA PHE A 26 -15.45 9.29 17.40
C PHE A 26 -16.27 8.01 17.29
N THR A 27 -16.47 7.29 18.39
CA THR A 27 -17.29 6.07 18.44
C THR A 27 -18.74 6.32 18.00
N PHE A 28 -19.33 7.46 18.39
CA PHE A 28 -20.68 7.84 17.97
C PHE A 28 -20.78 8.09 16.46
N ARG A 29 -19.80 8.77 15.88
CA ARG A 29 -19.76 9.05 14.44
C ARG A 29 -19.61 7.77 13.61
N THR A 30 -18.72 6.86 14.03
CA THR A 30 -18.52 5.57 13.37
C THR A 30 -19.74 4.65 13.55
N ALA A 31 -20.29 4.55 14.75
CA ALA A 31 -21.46 3.74 15.05
C ALA A 31 -22.70 4.16 14.25
N ILE A 32 -22.98 5.47 14.11
CA ILE A 32 -24.08 5.95 13.28
C ILE A 32 -23.83 5.62 11.81
N ALA A 33 -22.64 5.88 11.28
CA ALA A 33 -22.34 5.62 9.88
C ALA A 33 -22.46 4.13 9.52
N SER A 34 -22.06 3.23 10.42
CA SER A 34 -22.17 1.78 10.25
C SER A 34 -23.61 1.30 10.38
N THR A 35 -24.35 1.80 11.37
CA THR A 35 -25.75 1.43 11.57
C THR A 35 -26.65 1.87 10.41
N MET A 36 -26.40 3.05 9.84
CA MET A 36 -27.13 3.52 8.64
C MET A 36 -26.83 2.66 7.39
N ARG A 37 -25.73 1.92 7.37
CA ARG A 37 -25.36 0.94 6.32
C ARG A 37 -25.86 -0.48 6.64
N GLY A 38 -26.66 -0.65 7.70
CA GLY A 38 -27.19 -1.95 8.14
C GLY A 38 -26.16 -2.87 8.80
N LYS A 39 -25.01 -2.34 9.21
CA LYS A 39 -23.95 -3.09 9.91
C LYS A 39 -24.00 -2.72 11.39
N PHE A 40 -24.37 -3.69 12.23
CA PHE A 40 -24.25 -3.57 13.68
C PHE A 40 -22.84 -3.94 14.09
N GLU A 41 -22.01 -2.93 14.29
CA GLU A 41 -20.63 -3.10 14.72
C GLU A 41 -20.52 -3.01 16.25
N VAL A 42 -19.39 -3.50 16.79
CA VAL A 42 -19.08 -3.48 18.24
C VAL A 42 -19.12 -2.06 18.81
N ASP A 43 -18.80 -1.06 18.01
CA ASP A 43 -18.85 0.37 18.34
C ASP A 43 -20.21 0.82 18.88
N PHE A 44 -21.29 0.36 18.26
CA PHE A 44 -22.63 0.68 18.71
C PHE A 44 -22.93 0.07 20.09
N LEU A 45 -22.56 -1.18 20.30
CA LEU A 45 -22.76 -1.88 21.59
C LEU A 45 -21.96 -1.22 22.70
N MET A 46 -20.72 -0.80 22.42
CA MET A 46 -19.86 -0.10 23.38
C MET A 46 -20.42 1.25 23.78
N LEU A 47 -20.96 2.00 22.81
CA LEU A 47 -21.62 3.28 23.07
C LEU A 47 -22.85 3.09 23.98
N VAL A 48 -23.70 2.12 23.68
CA VAL A 48 -24.88 1.77 24.51
C VAL A 48 -24.46 1.37 25.91
N ALA A 49 -23.41 0.56 26.06
CA ALA A 49 -22.87 0.14 27.36
C ALA A 49 -22.35 1.33 28.17
N ALA A 50 -21.59 2.25 27.53
CA ALA A 50 -21.10 3.45 28.20
C ALA A 50 -22.22 4.38 28.66
N ILE A 51 -23.24 4.60 27.82
CA ILE A 51 -24.44 5.37 28.18
C ILE A 51 -25.19 4.68 29.32
N GLY A 52 -25.35 3.35 29.25
CA GLY A 52 -25.99 2.58 30.33
C GLY A 52 -25.24 2.71 31.66
N ALA A 53 -23.91 2.65 31.63
CA ALA A 53 -23.08 2.88 32.84
C ALA A 53 -23.28 4.27 33.43
N ALA A 54 -23.36 5.31 32.60
CA ALA A 54 -23.63 6.67 33.05
C ALA A 54 -25.03 6.81 33.69
N LEU A 55 -26.07 6.19 33.08
CA LEU A 55 -27.46 6.24 33.60
C LEU A 55 -27.63 5.57 34.97
N ILE A 56 -26.85 4.52 35.26
CA ILE A 56 -26.85 3.86 36.58
C ILE A 56 -25.86 4.49 37.57
N GLY A 57 -25.26 5.65 37.22
CA GLY A 57 -24.34 6.38 38.08
C GLY A 57 -22.91 5.85 38.13
N ARG A 58 -22.56 4.90 37.24
CA ARG A 58 -21.21 4.28 37.16
C ARG A 58 -20.34 4.93 36.10
N TRP A 59 -20.13 6.24 36.23
CA TRP A 59 -19.42 7.07 35.24
C TRP A 59 -17.98 6.64 34.99
N ALA A 60 -17.28 6.21 36.06
CA ALA A 60 -15.89 5.78 35.96
C ALA A 60 -15.73 4.56 35.05
N GLU A 61 -16.62 3.59 35.16
CA GLU A 61 -16.55 2.35 34.37
C GLU A 61 -16.86 2.62 32.90
N GLY A 62 -17.88 3.46 32.62
CA GLY A 62 -18.15 3.87 31.25
C GLY A 62 -17.01 4.69 30.64
N ALA A 63 -16.35 5.56 31.43
CA ALA A 63 -15.20 6.32 30.98
C ALA A 63 -13.98 5.41 30.66
N VAL A 64 -13.68 4.44 31.53
CA VAL A 64 -12.61 3.45 31.30
C VAL A 64 -12.91 2.61 30.07
N LEU A 65 -14.16 2.18 29.88
CA LEU A 65 -14.60 1.41 28.74
C LEU A 65 -14.38 2.19 27.44
N LEU A 66 -14.81 3.44 27.35
CA LEU A 66 -14.60 4.30 26.18
C LEU A 66 -13.12 4.60 25.93
N PHE A 67 -12.34 4.81 26.99
CA PHE A 67 -10.90 5.05 26.87
C PHE A 67 -10.17 3.82 26.30
N LEU A 68 -10.40 2.64 26.87
CA LEU A 68 -9.75 1.41 26.41
C LEU A 68 -10.15 1.07 24.97
N PHE A 69 -11.39 1.30 24.62
CA PHE A 69 -11.90 1.08 23.27
C PHE A 69 -11.27 2.06 22.27
N SER A 70 -11.22 3.34 22.60
CA SER A 70 -10.56 4.37 21.78
C SER A 70 -9.05 4.07 21.60
N LEU A 71 -8.40 3.61 22.67
CA LEU A 71 -6.99 3.19 22.61
C LEU A 71 -6.80 1.98 21.70
N GLY A 72 -7.70 0.98 21.78
CA GLY A 72 -7.70 -0.20 20.92
C GLY A 72 -7.81 0.18 19.44
N HIS A 73 -8.74 1.04 19.08
CA HIS A 73 -8.91 1.57 17.72
C HIS A 73 -7.68 2.33 17.22
N ALA A 74 -7.11 3.20 18.06
CA ALA A 74 -5.92 3.95 17.69
C ALA A 74 -4.71 3.03 17.44
N LEU A 75 -4.55 1.96 18.23
CA LEU A 75 -3.49 0.97 18.03
C LEU A 75 -3.72 0.13 16.77
N GLU A 76 -4.96 -0.25 16.48
CA GLU A 76 -5.32 -0.96 15.25
C GLU A 76 -5.02 -0.11 14.01
N GLU A 77 -5.47 1.15 13.99
CA GLU A 77 -5.21 2.08 12.89
C GLU A 77 -3.71 2.33 12.71
N TYR A 78 -2.97 2.48 13.80
CA TYR A 78 -1.51 2.62 13.76
C TYR A 78 -0.84 1.38 13.15
N ALA A 79 -1.26 0.17 13.57
CA ALA A 79 -0.71 -1.08 13.05
C ALA A 79 -1.01 -1.26 11.55
N LEU A 80 -2.26 -1.00 11.12
CA LEU A 80 -2.67 -1.07 9.72
C LEU A 80 -1.94 -0.02 8.86
N SER A 81 -1.81 1.21 9.35
CA SER A 81 -1.07 2.27 8.64
C SER A 81 0.41 1.91 8.47
N ARG A 82 1.02 1.30 9.49
CA ARG A 82 2.41 0.86 9.41
C ARG A 82 2.60 -0.30 8.42
N ALA A 83 1.67 -1.26 8.40
CA ALA A 83 1.67 -2.36 7.45
C ALA A 83 1.52 -1.85 6.01
N SER A 84 0.57 -0.93 5.77
CA SER A 84 0.33 -0.33 4.45
C SER A 84 1.55 0.46 3.94
N LYS A 85 2.23 1.23 4.80
CA LYS A 85 3.45 1.95 4.41
C LYS A 85 4.59 1.03 3.99
N SER A 86 4.71 -0.14 4.62
CA SER A 86 5.72 -1.12 4.23
C SER A 86 5.46 -1.71 2.84
N ILE A 87 4.20 -1.85 2.44
CA ILE A 87 3.82 -2.29 1.10
C ILE A 87 4.01 -1.16 0.09
N GLU A 88 3.63 0.06 0.44
CA GLU A 88 3.75 1.23 -0.43
C GLU A 88 5.22 1.56 -0.76
N SER A 89 6.14 1.39 0.20
CA SER A 89 7.58 1.57 -0.03
C SER A 89 8.16 0.56 -1.05
N LEU A 90 7.58 -0.62 -1.19
CA LEU A 90 7.94 -1.58 -2.23
C LEU A 90 7.36 -1.16 -3.60
N ALA A 91 6.18 -0.58 -3.63
CA ALA A 91 5.56 -0.07 -4.85
C ALA A 91 6.23 1.22 -5.38
N GLU A 92 6.77 2.08 -4.49
CA GLU A 92 7.55 3.27 -4.88
C GLU A 92 8.85 2.94 -5.63
N LEU A 93 9.32 1.70 -5.55
CA LEU A 93 10.48 1.26 -6.33
C LEU A 93 10.15 1.06 -7.82
N ALA A 94 8.89 0.96 -8.22
CA ALA A 94 8.52 0.88 -9.63
C ALA A 94 8.63 2.26 -10.31
N PRO A 95 9.20 2.36 -11.52
CA PRO A 95 9.24 3.61 -12.26
C PRO A 95 7.83 4.07 -12.59
N ARG A 96 7.57 5.38 -12.46
CA ARG A 96 6.26 5.98 -12.79
C ARG A 96 6.13 6.37 -14.25
N SER A 97 7.26 6.52 -14.95
CA SER A 97 7.32 6.86 -16.36
C SER A 97 8.36 6.02 -17.08
N ALA A 98 8.21 5.92 -18.38
CA ALA A 98 9.11 5.20 -19.28
C ALA A 98 9.36 6.01 -20.54
N LEU A 99 10.52 5.82 -21.16
CA LEU A 99 10.83 6.36 -22.47
C LEU A 99 10.33 5.38 -23.53
N VAL A 100 9.31 5.78 -24.26
CA VAL A 100 8.68 4.96 -25.28
C VAL A 100 8.90 5.55 -26.66
N ARG A 101 9.34 4.71 -27.60
CA ARG A 101 9.46 5.06 -29.01
C ARG A 101 8.32 4.39 -29.80
N ARG A 102 7.53 5.19 -30.48
CA ARG A 102 6.45 4.74 -31.36
C ARG A 102 6.70 5.17 -32.79
N GLY A 103 6.52 4.27 -33.74
CA GLY A 103 6.59 4.58 -35.17
C GLY A 103 7.96 5.09 -35.67
N GLY A 104 9.07 4.70 -35.02
CA GLY A 104 10.43 5.11 -35.41
C GLY A 104 10.80 6.57 -35.10
N GLY A 105 9.99 7.26 -34.30
CA GLY A 105 10.24 8.63 -33.83
C GLY A 105 11.25 8.71 -32.69
N GLU A 106 11.43 9.91 -32.17
CA GLU A 106 12.20 10.16 -30.94
C GLU A 106 11.49 9.53 -29.72
N PRO A 107 12.24 8.97 -28.73
CA PRO A 107 11.65 8.46 -27.51
C PRO A 107 10.98 9.56 -26.70
N VAL A 108 9.72 9.35 -26.29
CA VAL A 108 8.91 10.27 -25.49
C VAL A 108 8.66 9.65 -24.14
N GLU A 109 8.72 10.46 -23.08
CA GLU A 109 8.39 10.02 -21.73
C GLU A 109 6.88 9.92 -21.56
N VAL A 110 6.40 8.72 -21.19
CA VAL A 110 4.98 8.45 -20.95
C VAL A 110 4.81 7.77 -19.59
N PRO A 111 3.64 7.91 -18.92
CA PRO A 111 3.30 7.10 -17.74
C PRO A 111 3.37 5.61 -18.06
N VAL A 112 3.83 4.79 -17.08
CA VAL A 112 3.98 3.34 -17.29
C VAL A 112 2.63 2.68 -17.63
N GLU A 113 1.54 3.22 -17.09
CA GLU A 113 0.17 2.74 -17.37
C GLU A 113 -0.29 2.92 -18.82
N GLU A 114 0.40 3.78 -19.58
CA GLU A 114 0.10 4.06 -20.99
C GLU A 114 0.93 3.20 -21.96
N ILE A 115 1.82 2.35 -21.45
CA ILE A 115 2.59 1.41 -22.27
C ILE A 115 1.65 0.33 -22.80
N VAL A 116 1.70 0.10 -24.10
CA VAL A 116 0.92 -0.93 -24.76
C VAL A 116 1.82 -1.96 -25.44
N VAL A 117 1.29 -3.16 -25.66
CA VAL A 117 2.01 -4.24 -26.35
C VAL A 117 2.41 -3.78 -27.75
N GLY A 118 3.70 -3.88 -28.06
CA GLY A 118 4.30 -3.42 -29.33
C GLY A 118 4.97 -2.05 -29.24
N ASP A 119 4.89 -1.36 -28.11
CA ASP A 119 5.73 -0.19 -27.85
C ASP A 119 7.20 -0.62 -27.67
N ILE A 120 8.13 0.25 -28.09
CA ILE A 120 9.57 0.08 -27.87
C ILE A 120 9.97 0.94 -26.68
N VAL A 121 10.34 0.30 -25.58
CA VAL A 121 10.78 0.98 -24.35
C VAL A 121 12.30 1.11 -24.34
N VAL A 122 12.81 2.34 -24.21
CA VAL A 122 14.23 2.63 -24.10
C VAL A 122 14.65 2.66 -22.64
N ILE A 123 15.48 1.71 -22.24
CA ILE A 123 15.92 1.53 -20.86
C ILE A 123 17.35 2.07 -20.71
N ARG A 124 17.49 3.11 -19.91
CA ARG A 124 18.79 3.75 -19.63
C ARG A 124 19.64 2.89 -18.68
N PRO A 125 20.97 3.11 -18.67
CA PRO A 125 21.84 2.50 -17.67
C PRO A 125 21.36 2.77 -16.25
N ASN A 126 21.49 1.76 -15.38
CA ASN A 126 21.14 1.81 -13.96
C ASN A 126 19.67 2.20 -13.66
N SER A 127 18.79 2.12 -14.66
CA SER A 127 17.35 2.37 -14.46
C SER A 127 16.57 1.07 -14.27
N ARG A 128 15.43 1.19 -13.60
CA ARG A 128 14.49 0.05 -13.47
C ARG A 128 13.74 -0.15 -14.77
N ILE A 129 13.49 -1.42 -15.09
CA ILE A 129 12.72 -1.85 -16.24
C ILE A 129 11.24 -1.67 -15.91
N PRO A 130 10.49 -0.88 -16.72
CA PRO A 130 9.11 -0.50 -16.38
C PRO A 130 8.07 -1.56 -16.73
N SER A 131 8.37 -2.45 -17.68
CA SER A 131 7.42 -3.47 -18.16
C SER A 131 8.13 -4.76 -18.56
N ASP A 132 7.41 -5.85 -18.56
CA ASP A 132 7.89 -7.11 -19.14
C ASP A 132 8.08 -6.97 -20.65
N GLY A 133 9.08 -7.68 -21.18
CA GLY A 133 9.33 -7.65 -22.62
C GLY A 133 10.52 -8.52 -23.04
N PHE A 134 10.96 -8.30 -24.28
CA PHE A 134 12.17 -8.92 -24.80
C PHE A 134 13.07 -7.86 -25.45
N VAL A 135 14.37 -8.12 -25.41
CA VAL A 135 15.38 -7.18 -25.91
C VAL A 135 15.41 -7.22 -27.44
N ILE A 136 15.23 -6.06 -28.07
CA ILE A 136 15.32 -5.88 -29.52
C ILE A 136 16.63 -5.23 -29.95
N SER A 137 17.27 -4.45 -29.04
CA SER A 137 18.55 -3.78 -29.31
C SER A 137 19.33 -3.55 -28.02
N GLY A 138 20.64 -3.55 -28.10
CA GLY A 138 21.54 -3.33 -26.97
C GLY A 138 21.97 -4.63 -26.26
N VAL A 139 23.00 -4.49 -25.42
CA VAL A 139 23.53 -5.56 -24.55
C VAL A 139 23.78 -4.97 -23.19
N SER A 140 23.37 -5.65 -22.13
CA SER A 140 23.56 -5.21 -20.73
C SER A 140 23.39 -6.38 -19.78
N ALA A 141 23.96 -6.28 -18.59
CA ALA A 141 23.68 -7.21 -17.48
C ALA A 141 22.50 -6.65 -16.65
N VAL A 142 21.46 -7.46 -16.45
CA VAL A 142 20.26 -7.06 -15.68
C VAL A 142 20.22 -7.80 -14.36
N ASP A 143 20.11 -7.05 -13.27
CA ASP A 143 19.87 -7.60 -11.93
C ASP A 143 18.37 -7.95 -11.81
N GLN A 144 18.10 -9.26 -11.73
CA GLN A 144 16.77 -9.84 -11.62
C GLN A 144 16.45 -10.35 -10.21
N SER A 145 17.29 -10.04 -9.23
CA SER A 145 17.15 -10.54 -7.85
C SER A 145 15.78 -10.24 -7.23
N ALA A 146 15.17 -9.12 -7.59
CA ALA A 146 13.83 -8.75 -7.13
C ALA A 146 12.72 -9.70 -7.61
N VAL A 147 12.92 -10.42 -8.71
CA VAL A 147 11.92 -11.31 -9.32
C VAL A 147 12.30 -12.78 -9.13
N THR A 148 13.57 -13.12 -9.37
CA THR A 148 14.05 -14.51 -9.34
C THR A 148 14.64 -14.93 -7.99
N GLY A 149 15.03 -13.97 -7.16
CA GLY A 149 15.77 -14.20 -5.92
C GLY A 149 17.27 -14.48 -6.13
N GLU A 150 17.73 -14.56 -7.38
CA GLU A 150 19.14 -14.80 -7.72
C GLU A 150 19.91 -13.49 -7.78
N SER A 151 21.03 -13.39 -7.05
CA SER A 151 21.85 -12.16 -6.97
C SER A 151 22.84 -11.98 -8.11
N ILE A 152 22.94 -12.94 -9.03
CA ILE A 152 23.86 -12.86 -10.18
C ILE A 152 23.13 -12.18 -11.33
N PRO A 153 23.64 -11.02 -11.83
CA PRO A 153 23.06 -10.36 -13.00
C PRO A 153 23.10 -11.27 -14.23
N VAL A 154 22.03 -11.21 -15.03
CA VAL A 154 21.86 -11.99 -16.25
C VAL A 154 22.20 -11.12 -17.45
N GLU A 155 23.15 -11.58 -18.27
CA GLU A 155 23.49 -10.92 -19.53
C GLU A 155 22.28 -10.96 -20.48
N LYS A 156 21.97 -9.80 -21.05
CA LYS A 156 20.87 -9.60 -21.99
C LYS A 156 21.38 -9.27 -23.37
N GLU A 157 20.78 -9.94 -24.34
CA GLU A 157 21.12 -9.79 -25.76
C GLU A 157 19.82 -9.71 -26.62
N PRO A 158 19.87 -9.04 -27.77
CA PRO A 158 18.71 -8.89 -28.62
C PRO A 158 18.26 -10.21 -29.23
N VAL A 159 16.96 -10.33 -29.48
CA VAL A 159 16.38 -11.43 -30.26
C VAL A 159 16.82 -11.32 -31.73
N ALA A 160 17.00 -12.47 -32.40
CA ALA A 160 17.36 -12.49 -33.81
C ALA A 160 16.19 -12.04 -34.72
N ASP A 161 14.96 -12.29 -34.31
CA ASP A 161 13.74 -12.00 -35.09
C ASP A 161 12.66 -11.47 -34.10
N PRO A 162 12.44 -10.15 -34.02
CA PRO A 162 11.44 -9.56 -33.16
C PRO A 162 9.98 -9.96 -33.48
N GLU A 163 9.65 -10.16 -34.76
CA GLU A 163 8.29 -10.54 -35.14
C GLU A 163 7.95 -11.95 -34.67
N ARG A 164 8.92 -12.86 -34.78
CA ARG A 164 8.79 -14.21 -34.25
C ARG A 164 8.77 -14.23 -32.74
N ALA A 165 9.64 -13.44 -32.09
CA ALA A 165 9.72 -13.32 -30.65
C ALA A 165 8.38 -12.86 -30.03
N MET A 166 7.69 -11.92 -30.67
CA MET A 166 6.38 -11.43 -30.21
C MET A 166 5.31 -12.55 -30.16
N ARG A 167 5.42 -13.56 -31.01
CA ARG A 167 4.49 -14.70 -31.02
C ARG A 167 4.85 -15.82 -30.04
N THR A 168 6.07 -15.81 -29.52
CA THR A 168 6.64 -16.90 -28.72
C THR A 168 7.36 -16.39 -27.45
N VAL A 169 6.89 -15.28 -26.87
CA VAL A 169 7.54 -14.59 -25.75
C VAL A 169 7.85 -15.56 -24.59
N ASP A 170 6.91 -16.43 -24.24
CA ASP A 170 7.04 -17.35 -23.11
C ASP A 170 8.15 -18.40 -23.28
N THR A 171 8.54 -18.69 -24.52
CA THR A 171 9.56 -19.69 -24.85
C THR A 171 10.93 -19.09 -25.12
N LEU A 172 11.08 -17.77 -25.07
CA LEU A 172 12.35 -17.10 -25.29
C LEU A 172 13.36 -17.45 -24.18
N PRO A 173 14.64 -17.59 -24.51
CA PRO A 173 15.71 -17.74 -23.53
C PRO A 173 15.73 -16.60 -22.50
N ALA A 174 16.22 -16.87 -21.28
CA ALA A 174 16.35 -15.86 -20.24
C ALA A 174 17.23 -14.67 -20.67
N ALA A 175 18.21 -14.88 -21.53
CA ALA A 175 19.07 -13.83 -22.09
C ALA A 175 18.30 -12.80 -22.94
N ASN A 176 17.18 -13.18 -23.52
CA ASN A 176 16.41 -12.29 -24.38
C ASN A 176 15.20 -11.63 -23.67
N ARG A 177 14.85 -12.07 -22.45
CA ARG A 177 13.69 -11.59 -21.71
C ARG A 177 14.09 -10.64 -20.60
N VAL A 178 13.26 -9.63 -20.35
CA VAL A 178 13.37 -8.73 -19.21
C VAL A 178 12.05 -8.69 -18.45
N PHE A 179 12.11 -8.37 -17.18
CA PHE A 179 10.97 -8.35 -16.29
C PHE A 179 10.83 -6.98 -15.62
N ALA A 180 9.61 -6.52 -15.46
CA ALA A 180 9.28 -5.30 -14.73
C ALA A 180 9.87 -5.33 -13.30
N GLY A 181 10.37 -4.17 -12.85
CA GLY A 181 10.96 -4.04 -11.51
C GLY A 181 12.41 -4.49 -11.39
N THR A 182 12.99 -5.16 -12.39
CA THR A 182 14.42 -5.51 -12.44
C THR A 182 15.27 -4.28 -12.77
N VAL A 183 16.58 -4.32 -12.52
CA VAL A 183 17.48 -3.18 -12.68
C VAL A 183 18.45 -3.43 -13.83
N ASN A 184 18.43 -2.54 -14.81
CA ASN A 184 19.38 -2.57 -15.92
C ASN A 184 20.80 -2.19 -15.45
N GLY A 185 21.81 -2.81 -16.00
CA GLY A 185 23.21 -2.49 -15.75
C GLY A 185 23.70 -1.27 -16.52
N SER A 186 24.90 -1.36 -17.10
CA SER A 186 25.61 -0.23 -17.71
C SER A 186 25.24 0.04 -19.17
N GLY A 187 24.56 -0.87 -19.84
CA GLY A 187 24.16 -0.73 -21.25
C GLY A 187 22.82 -0.01 -21.41
N VAL A 188 22.53 0.46 -22.62
CA VAL A 188 21.19 0.90 -23.02
C VAL A 188 20.50 -0.30 -23.68
N LEU A 189 19.27 -0.57 -23.28
CA LEU A 189 18.46 -1.61 -23.89
C LEU A 189 17.23 -1.00 -24.57
N GLU A 190 16.79 -1.59 -25.67
CA GLU A 190 15.47 -1.37 -26.28
C GLU A 190 14.69 -2.67 -26.18
N VAL A 191 13.51 -2.56 -25.60
CA VAL A 191 12.65 -3.69 -25.23
C VAL A 191 11.29 -3.54 -25.86
#